data_cb3d7081247933aca5738e5f0a6ea5c8
#
_entry.id   cb3d7081247933aca5738e5f0a6ea5c8
#
_cell.length_a   1.000
_cell.length_b   1.000
_cell.length_c   1.000
_cell.angle_alpha   90.00
_cell.angle_beta   90.00
_cell.angle_gamma   90.00
#
_symmetry.space_group_name_H-M   'P 1'
#
loop_
_entity.id
_entity.type
_entity.pdbx_description
1 polymer ?
#
loop_
_entity_poly.entity_id
_entity_poly.type
_entity_poly.pdbx_seq_one_letter_code
_entity_poly.pdbx_strand_id
1 'polypeptide(L)'
;MKENSCPSDRRMPFILAVILLITVSGCAPLLFRKPLSDQELRNVVTLLKAQEESVDAFYTSGQMTVKDWYWDQEANTLMAGTRTPLRLRMEITHAWGQPILHLVVVGKTFKALSYGERKLYIGDLNPGALSKFFPADLDADLIWEVLRGFPKLRPHGRMESRKADQVSLLDRNGDEMEILELDPESGLPRRVSFPERKVAVGYADFQQEDGILYAKEVRVTQLEGTRNLTLKNGKMVFNKPIPDEIFRMEIPPGFETAYIDKQGAGTEQ
;
A
#
# COMPACT_ATOMS: atom_id res chain seq x y z
N MET A 1 74.42 43.02 13.31
CA MET A 1 73.79 41.95 14.06
C MET A 1 72.38 42.32 14.37
N LYS A 2 71.42 41.77 13.68
CA LYS A 2 70.01 41.93 13.95
C LYS A 2 69.43 40.55 14.19
N GLU A 3 69.00 40.28 15.42
CA GLU A 3 68.26 39.08 15.81
C GLU A 3 66.85 39.14 15.25
N ASN A 4 66.49 38.11 14.48
CA ASN A 4 65.13 37.87 14.06
C ASN A 4 64.43 37.01 15.09
N SER A 5 63.56 37.57 15.90
CA SER A 5 62.65 36.83 16.77
C SER A 5 61.48 36.28 15.97
N CYS A 6 61.36 34.95 15.97
CA CYS A 6 60.25 34.21 15.39
C CYS A 6 59.02 34.33 16.32
N PRO A 7 57.79 34.69 15.84
CA PRO A 7 56.61 34.72 16.67
C PRO A 7 56.11 33.30 16.89
N SER A 8 56.04 32.86 18.14
CA SER A 8 55.48 31.56 18.53
C SER A 8 53.97 31.49 18.22
N ASP A 9 53.65 30.61 17.34
CA ASP A 9 52.29 30.36 16.84
C ASP A 9 51.40 29.71 17.93
N ARG A 10 50.81 30.53 18.81
CA ARG A 10 49.86 30.12 19.87
C ARG A 10 48.48 29.67 19.34
N ARG A 11 48.25 29.66 18.03
CA ARG A 11 46.96 29.33 17.44
C ARG A 11 46.77 27.83 17.16
N MET A 12 47.88 27.07 17.09
CA MET A 12 47.87 25.66 16.77
C MET A 12 47.15 24.77 17.82
N PRO A 13 47.33 24.99 19.16
CA PRO A 13 46.63 24.16 20.14
C PRO A 13 45.10 24.42 20.20
N PHE A 14 44.65 25.62 19.83
CA PHE A 14 43.24 25.97 19.82
C PHE A 14 42.50 25.32 18.65
N ILE A 15 43.10 25.23 17.47
CA ILE A 15 42.56 24.54 16.28
C ILE A 15 42.47 23.03 16.53
N LEU A 16 43.47 22.45 17.16
CA LEU A 16 43.48 21.02 17.50
C LEU A 16 42.38 20.65 18.53
N ALA A 17 42.14 21.53 19.51
CA ALA A 17 41.08 21.35 20.50
C ALA A 17 39.66 21.45 19.89
N VAL A 18 39.46 22.35 18.92
CA VAL A 18 38.17 22.52 18.20
C VAL A 18 37.89 21.32 17.29
N ILE A 19 38.92 20.80 16.59
CA ILE A 19 38.77 19.57 15.76
C ILE A 19 38.45 18.37 16.62
N LEU A 20 39.07 18.23 17.80
CA LEU A 20 38.79 17.13 18.73
C LEU A 20 37.38 17.17 19.31
N LEU A 21 36.80 18.37 19.52
CA LEU A 21 35.42 18.56 19.99
C LEU A 21 34.38 18.19 18.92
N ILE A 22 34.69 18.37 17.65
CA ILE A 22 33.75 18.03 16.54
C ILE A 22 33.69 16.52 16.30
N THR A 23 34.76 15.79 16.57
CA THR A 23 34.80 14.32 16.38
C THR A 23 34.04 13.52 17.45
N VAL A 24 33.73 14.10 18.60
CA VAL A 24 33.00 13.43 19.69
C VAL A 24 31.48 13.57 19.54
N SER A 25 31.01 14.50 18.69
CA SER A 25 29.56 14.77 18.50
C SER A 25 28.89 13.79 17.51
N GLY A 26 29.60 12.83 16.94
CA GLY A 26 29.13 12.03 15.79
C GLY A 26 28.59 10.62 16.08
N CYS A 27 28.52 10.18 17.32
CA CYS A 27 27.86 8.92 17.66
C CYS A 27 26.51 9.21 18.33
N ALA A 28 25.48 9.55 17.53
CA ALA A 28 24.13 9.29 17.99
C ALA A 28 24.03 7.77 18.21
N PRO A 29 23.76 7.26 19.43
CA PRO A 29 23.57 5.85 19.63
C PRO A 29 22.39 5.46 18.74
N LEU A 30 22.58 4.49 17.85
CA LEU A 30 21.50 3.71 17.27
C LEU A 30 20.74 3.13 18.46
N LEU A 31 19.72 3.85 18.91
CA LEU A 31 18.80 3.39 19.94
C LEU A 31 18.21 2.08 19.40
N PHE A 32 18.73 0.96 19.86
CA PHE A 32 18.10 -0.34 19.68
C PHE A 32 16.73 -0.22 20.38
N ARG A 33 15.71 0.18 19.61
CA ARG A 33 14.35 0.23 20.11
C ARG A 33 13.99 -1.21 20.50
N LYS A 34 13.47 -1.37 21.71
CA LYS A 34 13.01 -2.67 22.21
C LYS A 34 11.81 -3.14 21.36
N PRO A 35 11.62 -4.46 21.22
CA PRO A 35 10.37 -4.99 20.69
C PRO A 35 9.17 -4.38 21.41
N LEU A 36 8.04 -4.29 20.70
CA LEU A 36 6.80 -3.80 21.27
C LEU A 36 6.36 -4.69 22.45
N SER A 37 5.93 -4.07 23.50
CA SER A 37 5.32 -4.76 24.64
C SER A 37 3.94 -5.33 24.25
N ASP A 38 3.43 -6.27 25.05
CA ASP A 38 2.09 -6.83 24.87
C ASP A 38 0.99 -5.75 24.85
N GLN A 39 1.17 -4.66 25.60
CA GLN A 39 0.21 -3.57 25.60
C GLN A 39 0.25 -2.79 24.29
N GLU A 40 1.43 -2.50 23.75
CA GLU A 40 1.58 -1.83 22.44
C GLU A 40 1.04 -2.71 21.31
N LEU A 41 1.29 -4.02 21.34
CA LEU A 41 0.68 -4.98 20.40
C LEU A 41 -0.85 -4.93 20.46
N ARG A 42 -1.44 -4.93 21.68
CA ARG A 42 -2.91 -4.79 21.83
C ARG A 42 -3.43 -3.47 21.28
N ASN A 43 -2.70 -2.39 21.45
CA ASN A 43 -3.08 -1.07 20.91
C ASN A 43 -3.09 -1.09 19.38
N VAL A 44 -2.10 -1.71 18.73
CA VAL A 44 -2.07 -1.87 17.26
C VAL A 44 -3.27 -2.67 16.79
N VAL A 45 -3.59 -3.80 17.43
CA VAL A 45 -4.78 -4.61 17.10
C VAL A 45 -6.06 -3.80 17.25
N THR A 46 -6.19 -3.07 18.35
CA THR A 46 -7.37 -2.24 18.62
C THR A 46 -7.56 -1.18 17.55
N LEU A 47 -6.46 -0.51 17.15
CA LEU A 47 -6.48 0.46 16.06
C LEU A 47 -6.94 -0.17 14.75
N LEU A 48 -6.30 -1.27 14.32
CA LEU A 48 -6.63 -1.92 13.06
C LEU A 48 -8.09 -2.37 13.01
N LYS A 49 -8.58 -3.01 14.08
CA LYS A 49 -9.99 -3.43 14.19
C LYS A 49 -10.95 -2.25 14.14
N ALA A 50 -10.71 -1.23 14.96
CA ALA A 50 -11.58 -0.06 15.01
C ALA A 50 -11.67 0.63 13.64
N GLN A 51 -10.54 0.74 12.93
CA GLN A 51 -10.49 1.33 11.60
C GLN A 51 -11.15 0.44 10.55
N GLU A 52 -11.05 -0.88 10.66
CA GLU A 52 -11.76 -1.82 9.79
C GLU A 52 -13.27 -1.75 9.99
N GLU A 53 -13.73 -1.78 11.25
CA GLU A 53 -15.15 -1.77 11.62
C GLU A 53 -15.83 -0.42 11.31
N SER A 54 -15.07 0.67 11.27
CA SER A 54 -15.60 2.00 11.00
C SER A 54 -15.97 2.27 9.54
N VAL A 55 -15.59 1.38 8.60
CA VAL A 55 -15.79 1.61 7.17
C VAL A 55 -16.67 0.53 6.53
N ASP A 56 -17.89 0.91 6.16
CA ASP A 56 -18.80 0.06 5.38
C ASP A 56 -18.78 0.39 3.90
N ALA A 57 -18.50 1.64 3.55
CA ALA A 57 -18.43 2.09 2.17
C ALA A 57 -17.42 3.23 2.02
N PHE A 58 -16.84 3.35 0.83
CA PHE A 58 -16.02 4.50 0.46
C PHE A 58 -16.17 4.83 -1.03
N TYR A 59 -15.91 6.08 -1.39
CA TYR A 59 -15.62 6.47 -2.77
C TYR A 59 -14.60 7.61 -2.79
N THR A 60 -13.80 7.65 -3.86
CA THR A 60 -12.78 8.66 -4.08
C THR A 60 -12.42 8.75 -5.56
N SER A 61 -11.85 9.88 -5.94
CA SER A 61 -11.07 10.01 -7.17
C SER A 61 -9.59 10.11 -6.81
N GLY A 62 -8.72 9.80 -7.75
CA GLY A 62 -7.29 9.86 -7.51
C GLY A 62 -6.48 9.68 -8.78
N GLN A 63 -5.21 9.39 -8.58
CA GLN A 63 -4.28 9.07 -9.65
C GLN A 63 -3.60 7.74 -9.37
N MET A 64 -3.34 7.00 -10.40
CA MET A 64 -2.58 5.75 -10.36
C MET A 64 -1.34 5.91 -11.23
N THR A 65 -0.20 5.50 -10.69
CA THR A 65 1.05 5.38 -11.44
C THR A 65 1.48 3.93 -11.43
N VAL A 66 1.68 3.35 -12.60
CA VAL A 66 2.30 2.03 -12.74
C VAL A 66 3.71 2.24 -13.27
N LYS A 67 4.68 1.80 -12.48
CA LYS A 67 6.10 1.79 -12.87
C LYS A 67 6.53 0.37 -13.19
N ASP A 68 7.10 0.20 -14.35
CA ASP A 68 7.84 -0.99 -14.74
C ASP A 68 9.25 -0.56 -15.12
N TRP A 69 10.16 -1.49 -15.36
CA TRP A 69 11.55 -1.23 -15.77
C TRP A 69 11.68 -0.20 -16.91
N TYR A 70 10.67 -0.14 -17.79
CA TYR A 70 10.71 0.70 -19.02
C TYR A 70 9.61 1.76 -19.10
N TRP A 71 8.65 1.81 -18.17
CA TRP A 71 7.43 2.62 -18.31
C TRP A 71 7.00 3.27 -17.00
N ASP A 72 6.75 4.58 -17.08
CA ASP A 72 5.96 5.29 -16.09
C ASP A 72 4.65 5.69 -16.76
N GLN A 73 3.54 5.10 -16.36
CA GLN A 73 2.21 5.46 -16.86
C GLN A 73 1.37 6.04 -15.72
N GLU A 74 0.89 7.25 -15.94
CA GLU A 74 -0.05 7.91 -15.05
C GLU A 74 -1.46 7.85 -15.63
N ALA A 75 -2.43 7.58 -14.77
CA ALA A 75 -3.84 7.51 -15.11
C ALA A 75 -4.68 8.11 -13.98
N ASN A 76 -5.83 8.67 -14.34
CA ASN A 76 -6.83 9.06 -13.35
C ASN A 76 -7.62 7.84 -12.91
N THR A 77 -8.10 7.84 -11.66
CA THR A 77 -8.92 6.77 -11.11
C THR A 77 -10.18 7.31 -10.45
N LEU A 78 -11.28 6.58 -10.61
CA LEU A 78 -12.48 6.68 -9.78
C LEU A 78 -12.66 5.34 -9.08
N MET A 79 -12.83 5.38 -7.77
CA MET A 79 -12.92 4.17 -6.96
C MET A 79 -14.09 4.26 -6.01
N ALA A 80 -14.84 3.17 -5.90
CA ALA A 80 -15.93 3.02 -4.94
C ALA A 80 -15.95 1.59 -4.40
N GLY A 81 -16.35 1.42 -3.14
CA GLY A 81 -16.46 0.11 -2.55
C GLY A 81 -17.46 0.04 -1.42
N THR A 82 -18.05 -1.15 -1.24
CA THR A 82 -18.83 -1.54 -0.05
C THR A 82 -18.23 -2.82 0.53
N ARG A 83 -18.26 -2.95 1.86
CA ARG A 83 -17.67 -4.10 2.54
C ARG A 83 -18.62 -5.29 2.63
N THR A 84 -19.87 -5.02 2.95
CA THR A 84 -20.88 -6.08 3.17
C THR A 84 -22.18 -5.74 2.43
N PRO A 85 -22.47 -6.42 1.31
CA PRO A 85 -21.59 -7.36 0.60
C PRO A 85 -20.37 -6.67 -0.02
N LEU A 86 -19.28 -7.43 -0.21
CA LEU A 86 -18.10 -6.88 -0.91
C LEU A 86 -18.45 -6.54 -2.33
N ARG A 87 -18.34 -5.26 -2.67
CA ARG A 87 -18.47 -4.73 -4.03
C ARG A 87 -17.42 -3.65 -4.22
N LEU A 88 -16.71 -3.70 -5.32
CA LEU A 88 -15.70 -2.72 -5.68
C LEU A 88 -15.91 -2.29 -7.12
N ARG A 89 -15.68 -1.03 -7.39
CA ARG A 89 -15.54 -0.46 -8.73
C ARG A 89 -14.27 0.35 -8.81
N MET A 90 -13.53 0.17 -9.88
CA MET A 90 -12.38 0.98 -10.23
C MET A 90 -12.45 1.33 -11.71
N GLU A 91 -12.43 2.60 -12.02
CA GLU A 91 -12.31 3.12 -13.39
C GLU A 91 -10.93 3.77 -13.53
N ILE A 92 -10.24 3.40 -14.58
CA ILE A 92 -8.92 3.92 -14.92
C ILE A 92 -9.04 4.61 -16.28
N THR A 93 -8.65 5.88 -16.34
CA THR A 93 -8.71 6.68 -17.55
C THR A 93 -7.39 7.40 -17.80
N HIS A 94 -7.07 7.63 -19.05
CA HIS A 94 -5.97 8.53 -19.41
C HIS A 94 -6.21 9.94 -18.85
N ALA A 95 -5.17 10.75 -18.76
CA ALA A 95 -5.28 12.14 -18.30
C ALA A 95 -6.28 12.98 -19.12
N TRP A 96 -6.48 12.65 -20.39
CA TRP A 96 -7.45 13.27 -21.28
C TRP A 96 -8.84 12.60 -21.28
N GLY A 97 -9.11 11.72 -20.30
CA GLY A 97 -10.43 11.14 -20.05
C GLY A 97 -10.79 9.88 -20.85
N GLN A 98 -9.92 9.39 -21.74
CA GLN A 98 -10.18 8.16 -22.47
C GLN A 98 -10.09 6.94 -21.54
N PRO A 99 -11.06 6.01 -21.52
CA PRO A 99 -11.06 4.88 -20.63
C PRO A 99 -9.96 3.87 -21.01
N ILE A 100 -9.30 3.33 -19.99
CA ILE A 100 -8.27 2.28 -20.09
C ILE A 100 -8.85 0.96 -19.60
N LEU A 101 -9.37 0.97 -18.36
CA LEU A 101 -9.87 -0.23 -17.69
C LEU A 101 -11.04 0.14 -16.79
N HIS A 102 -12.12 -0.64 -16.85
CA HIS A 102 -13.15 -0.70 -15.82
C HIS A 102 -13.07 -2.04 -15.11
N LEU A 103 -12.92 -2.03 -13.80
CA LEU A 103 -12.97 -3.22 -12.95
C LEU A 103 -14.19 -3.12 -12.03
N VAL A 104 -14.99 -4.18 -11.98
CA VAL A 104 -16.05 -4.36 -11.00
C VAL A 104 -15.88 -5.71 -10.33
N VAL A 105 -15.90 -5.72 -9.00
CA VAL A 105 -15.91 -6.93 -8.18
C VAL A 105 -17.24 -6.99 -7.44
N VAL A 106 -17.88 -8.16 -7.44
CA VAL A 106 -19.09 -8.44 -6.67
C VAL A 106 -18.91 -9.80 -5.98
N GLY A 107 -18.77 -9.77 -4.67
CA GLY A 107 -18.46 -10.96 -3.88
C GLY A 107 -17.15 -11.60 -4.31
N LYS A 108 -17.23 -12.78 -4.92
CA LYS A 108 -16.05 -13.55 -5.35
C LYS A 108 -15.77 -13.48 -6.84
N THR A 109 -16.56 -12.73 -7.61
CA THR A 109 -16.38 -12.62 -9.06
C THR A 109 -15.95 -11.22 -9.44
N PHE A 110 -15.19 -11.13 -10.53
CA PHE A 110 -14.85 -9.84 -11.12
C PHE A 110 -15.23 -9.79 -12.60
N LYS A 111 -15.42 -8.57 -13.07
CA LYS A 111 -15.51 -8.21 -14.49
C LYS A 111 -14.50 -7.09 -14.74
N ALA A 112 -13.66 -7.24 -15.76
CA ALA A 112 -12.69 -6.25 -16.16
C ALA A 112 -12.83 -5.94 -17.65
N LEU A 113 -13.22 -4.72 -17.98
CA LEU A 113 -13.39 -4.26 -19.35
C LEU A 113 -12.13 -3.52 -19.78
N SER A 114 -11.32 -4.16 -20.62
CA SER A 114 -10.10 -3.59 -21.19
C SER A 114 -10.44 -2.88 -22.50
N TYR A 115 -10.32 -1.56 -22.53
CA TYR A 115 -10.65 -0.76 -23.71
C TYR A 115 -9.61 -0.87 -24.82
N GLY A 116 -8.34 -1.02 -24.46
CA GLY A 116 -7.26 -1.21 -25.44
C GLY A 116 -7.36 -2.54 -26.18
N GLU A 117 -7.78 -3.61 -25.48
CA GLU A 117 -7.96 -4.94 -26.08
C GLU A 117 -9.36 -5.16 -26.63
N ARG A 118 -10.33 -4.28 -26.31
CA ARG A 118 -11.75 -4.42 -26.60
C ARG A 118 -12.32 -5.76 -26.07
N LYS A 119 -11.89 -6.15 -24.86
CA LYS A 119 -12.29 -7.42 -24.23
C LYS A 119 -12.90 -7.19 -22.86
N LEU A 120 -13.95 -7.94 -22.58
CA LEU A 120 -14.53 -8.12 -21.24
C LEU A 120 -13.96 -9.42 -20.66
N TYR A 121 -13.21 -9.29 -19.59
CA TYR A 121 -12.72 -10.42 -18.80
C TYR A 121 -13.66 -10.71 -17.64
N ILE A 122 -14.02 -11.96 -17.45
CA ILE A 122 -14.88 -12.43 -16.36
C ILE A 122 -14.15 -13.58 -15.67
N GLY A 123 -14.11 -13.56 -14.35
CA GLY A 123 -13.47 -14.63 -13.58
C GLY A 123 -13.80 -14.58 -12.10
N ASP A 124 -13.34 -15.60 -11.39
CA ASP A 124 -13.37 -15.62 -9.93
C ASP A 124 -12.20 -14.83 -9.36
N LEU A 125 -12.46 -14.02 -8.33
CA LEU A 125 -11.44 -13.26 -7.63
C LEU A 125 -10.62 -14.17 -6.71
N ASN A 126 -9.61 -14.79 -7.28
CA ASN A 126 -8.65 -15.65 -6.61
C ASN A 126 -7.23 -15.08 -6.79
N PRO A 127 -6.23 -15.57 -6.03
CA PRO A 127 -4.84 -15.18 -6.25
C PRO A 127 -4.42 -15.37 -7.71
N GLY A 128 -3.77 -14.37 -8.28
CA GLY A 128 -3.34 -14.34 -9.69
C GLY A 128 -4.39 -13.89 -10.71
N ALA A 129 -5.69 -13.89 -10.37
CA ALA A 129 -6.76 -13.56 -11.33
C ALA A 129 -6.64 -12.14 -11.91
N LEU A 130 -6.17 -11.19 -11.12
CA LEU A 130 -5.97 -9.79 -11.52
C LEU A 130 -4.55 -9.46 -11.99
N SER A 131 -3.63 -10.43 -12.02
CA SER A 131 -2.22 -10.22 -12.41
C SER A 131 -2.05 -9.70 -13.84
N LYS A 132 -3.04 -9.93 -14.70
CA LYS A 132 -3.10 -9.35 -16.04
C LYS A 132 -3.24 -7.81 -16.02
N PHE A 133 -3.95 -7.27 -15.04
CA PHE A 133 -4.32 -5.86 -14.97
C PHE A 133 -3.48 -5.07 -13.97
N PHE A 134 -2.95 -5.75 -12.96
CA PHE A 134 -2.18 -5.13 -11.87
C PHE A 134 -0.83 -5.80 -11.70
N PRO A 135 0.20 -5.06 -11.29
CA PRO A 135 1.56 -5.58 -11.18
C PRO A 135 1.77 -6.52 -9.98
N ALA A 136 0.73 -6.84 -9.23
CA ALA A 136 0.81 -7.68 -8.05
C ALA A 136 -0.41 -8.59 -7.93
N ASP A 137 -0.24 -9.68 -7.20
CA ASP A 137 -1.31 -10.62 -6.89
C ASP A 137 -2.23 -10.05 -5.81
N LEU A 138 -3.38 -9.54 -6.23
CA LEU A 138 -4.38 -8.90 -5.38
C LEU A 138 -5.59 -9.82 -5.20
N ASP A 139 -5.79 -10.33 -3.99
CA ASP A 139 -7.05 -10.97 -3.60
C ASP A 139 -8.09 -9.94 -3.11
N ALA A 140 -9.28 -10.43 -2.74
CA ALA A 140 -10.40 -9.60 -2.32
C ALA A 140 -10.06 -8.68 -1.12
N ASP A 141 -9.34 -9.22 -0.13
CA ASP A 141 -8.96 -8.47 1.07
C ASP A 141 -7.90 -7.42 0.73
N LEU A 142 -6.90 -7.81 -0.04
CA LEU A 142 -5.80 -6.91 -0.39
C LEU A 142 -6.25 -5.77 -1.32
N ILE A 143 -7.15 -6.06 -2.28
CA ILE A 143 -7.71 -4.99 -3.13
C ILE A 143 -8.56 -4.01 -2.30
N TRP A 144 -9.35 -4.51 -1.32
CA TRP A 144 -10.08 -3.64 -0.39
C TRP A 144 -9.14 -2.74 0.40
N GLU A 145 -8.07 -3.29 1.00
CA GLU A 145 -7.07 -2.54 1.78
C GLU A 145 -6.40 -1.45 0.95
N VAL A 146 -5.95 -1.81 -0.26
CA VAL A 146 -5.26 -0.90 -1.18
C VAL A 146 -6.17 0.25 -1.59
N LEU A 147 -7.42 -0.03 -1.98
CA LEU A 147 -8.36 0.98 -2.43
C LEU A 147 -8.89 1.85 -1.29
N ARG A 148 -9.09 1.27 -0.09
CA ARG A 148 -9.52 2.00 1.11
C ARG A 148 -8.37 2.82 1.72
N GLY A 149 -7.12 2.49 1.43
CA GLY A 149 -5.95 3.21 1.94
C GLY A 149 -5.60 2.90 3.40
N PHE A 150 -5.95 1.70 3.92
CA PHE A 150 -5.59 1.29 5.28
C PHE A 150 -5.56 -0.24 5.39
N PRO A 151 -4.58 -0.83 6.10
CA PRO A 151 -4.47 -2.28 6.23
C PRO A 151 -5.60 -2.88 7.07
N LYS A 152 -5.93 -4.11 6.75
CA LYS A 152 -6.89 -4.96 7.47
C LYS A 152 -6.14 -5.93 8.36
N LEU A 153 -6.65 -6.17 9.57
CA LEU A 153 -6.13 -7.22 10.43
C LEU A 153 -6.63 -8.59 9.94
N ARG A 154 -5.71 -9.44 9.47
CA ARG A 154 -6.07 -10.80 9.04
C ARG A 154 -6.22 -11.77 10.22
N PRO A 155 -7.03 -12.83 10.05
CA PRO A 155 -7.07 -13.92 11.01
C PRO A 155 -5.66 -14.53 11.20
N HIS A 156 -5.23 -14.67 12.45
CA HIS A 156 -3.90 -15.16 12.80
C HIS A 156 -3.96 -16.09 14.01
N GLY A 157 -2.93 -16.92 14.18
CA GLY A 157 -2.77 -17.80 15.34
C GLY A 157 -2.21 -17.05 16.53
N ARG A 158 -1.13 -16.28 16.31
CA ARG A 158 -0.54 -15.41 17.32
C ARG A 158 0.12 -14.19 16.68
N MET A 159 0.43 -13.19 17.51
CA MET A 159 1.23 -12.03 17.17
C MET A 159 2.48 -11.97 18.01
N GLU A 160 3.55 -11.46 17.42
CA GLU A 160 4.77 -11.15 18.16
C GLU A 160 5.47 -9.90 17.57
N SER A 161 6.29 -9.28 18.41
CA SER A 161 7.20 -8.22 17.97
C SER A 161 8.62 -8.66 18.27
N ARG A 162 9.45 -8.69 17.24
CA ARG A 162 10.88 -8.95 17.35
C ARG A 162 11.71 -7.68 17.23
N LYS A 163 11.13 -6.63 16.70
CA LYS A 163 11.73 -5.31 16.51
C LYS A 163 10.77 -4.23 16.98
N ALA A 164 11.27 -3.09 17.36
CA ALA A 164 10.53 -2.00 17.99
C ALA A 164 9.35 -1.43 17.21
N ASP A 165 9.38 -1.54 15.91
CA ASP A 165 8.38 -0.97 15.00
C ASP A 165 7.77 -2.02 14.09
N GLN A 166 7.88 -3.31 14.48
CA GLN A 166 7.44 -4.42 13.67
C GLN A 166 6.53 -5.37 14.45
N VAL A 167 5.42 -5.74 13.83
CA VAL A 167 4.49 -6.77 14.32
C VAL A 167 4.41 -7.87 13.28
N SER A 168 4.70 -9.10 13.66
CA SER A 168 4.54 -10.29 12.85
C SER A 168 3.26 -11.02 13.24
N LEU A 169 2.40 -11.28 12.26
CA LEU A 169 1.24 -12.18 12.38
C LEU A 169 1.64 -13.57 11.93
N LEU A 170 1.47 -14.54 12.81
CA LEU A 170 1.83 -15.92 12.57
C LEU A 170 0.57 -16.77 12.42
N ASP A 171 0.63 -17.77 11.57
CA ASP A 171 -0.42 -18.77 11.46
C ASP A 171 -0.44 -19.74 12.68
N ARG A 172 -1.27 -20.78 12.62
CA ARG A 172 -1.35 -21.80 13.68
C ARG A 172 -0.11 -22.68 13.77
N ASN A 173 0.66 -22.78 12.70
CA ASN A 173 1.89 -23.55 12.63
C ASN A 173 3.10 -22.73 13.12
N GLY A 174 2.94 -21.40 13.21
CA GLY A 174 3.99 -20.47 13.57
C GLY A 174 4.71 -19.87 12.37
N ASP A 175 4.21 -20.05 11.16
CA ASP A 175 4.74 -19.45 9.95
C ASP A 175 4.29 -18.00 9.83
N GLU A 176 5.18 -17.14 9.33
CA GLU A 176 4.97 -15.70 9.25
C GLU A 176 4.13 -15.36 8.02
N MET A 177 2.85 -15.02 8.24
CA MET A 177 1.87 -14.70 7.20
C MET A 177 1.96 -13.25 6.76
N GLU A 178 2.17 -12.35 7.72
CA GLU A 178 2.12 -10.92 7.52
C GLU A 178 3.09 -10.21 8.46
N ILE A 179 3.79 -9.22 7.92
CA ILE A 179 4.69 -8.36 8.69
C ILE A 179 4.19 -6.94 8.56
N LEU A 180 3.75 -6.36 9.67
CA LEU A 180 3.33 -4.98 9.77
C LEU A 180 4.49 -4.13 10.31
N GLU A 181 4.94 -3.16 9.55
CA GLU A 181 5.89 -2.14 9.99
C GLU A 181 5.13 -0.86 10.38
N LEU A 182 5.44 -0.33 11.55
CA LEU A 182 4.83 0.89 12.07
C LEU A 182 5.77 2.08 11.85
N ASP A 183 5.18 3.23 11.64
CA ASP A 183 5.90 4.49 11.71
C ASP A 183 6.29 4.76 13.17
N PRO A 184 7.55 5.00 13.49
CA PRO A 184 8.03 5.09 14.86
C PRO A 184 7.56 6.35 15.61
N GLU A 185 7.07 7.36 14.91
CA GLU A 185 6.60 8.60 15.52
C GLU A 185 5.09 8.57 15.76
N SER A 186 4.34 8.15 14.76
CA SER A 186 2.88 8.12 14.81
C SER A 186 2.29 6.81 15.32
N GLY A 187 3.04 5.70 15.24
CA GLY A 187 2.55 4.35 15.50
C GLY A 187 1.60 3.82 14.43
N LEU A 188 1.39 4.55 13.32
CA LEU A 188 0.54 4.14 12.22
C LEU A 188 1.24 3.11 11.32
N PRO A 189 0.50 2.23 10.65
CA PRO A 189 1.06 1.29 9.69
C PRO A 189 1.73 2.03 8.53
N ARG A 190 3.03 1.83 8.32
CA ARG A 190 3.73 2.37 7.15
C ARG A 190 3.92 1.36 6.03
N ARG A 191 3.94 0.07 6.38
CA ARG A 191 4.12 -1.01 5.41
C ARG A 191 3.55 -2.31 5.94
N VAL A 192 2.94 -3.08 5.07
CA VAL A 192 2.52 -4.45 5.31
C VAL A 192 3.16 -5.33 4.25
N SER A 193 3.84 -6.39 4.66
CA SER A 193 4.49 -7.34 3.76
C SER A 193 3.84 -8.71 3.91
N PHE A 194 3.67 -9.40 2.80
CA PHE A 194 3.11 -10.75 2.68
C PHE A 194 4.20 -11.66 2.11
N PRO A 195 5.01 -12.33 2.97
CA PRO A 195 6.20 -13.07 2.53
C PRO A 195 5.89 -14.16 1.50
N GLU A 196 4.85 -14.96 1.72
CA GLU A 196 4.44 -16.04 0.80
C GLU A 196 4.02 -15.52 -0.58
N ARG A 197 3.38 -14.36 -0.62
CA ARG A 197 2.92 -13.73 -1.88
C ARG A 197 3.98 -12.88 -2.55
N LYS A 198 5.08 -12.61 -1.85
CA LYS A 198 6.16 -11.72 -2.30
C LYS A 198 5.64 -10.31 -2.67
N VAL A 199 4.66 -9.84 -1.91
CA VAL A 199 4.02 -8.52 -2.09
C VAL A 199 4.17 -7.71 -0.82
N ALA A 200 4.35 -6.40 -0.97
CA ALA A 200 4.27 -5.45 0.11
C ALA A 200 3.41 -4.26 -0.28
N VAL A 201 2.69 -3.71 0.70
CA VAL A 201 1.88 -2.50 0.56
C VAL A 201 2.43 -1.44 1.51
N GLY A 202 2.86 -0.31 0.96
CA GLY A 202 3.27 0.87 1.71
C GLY A 202 2.12 1.85 1.84
N TYR A 203 2.04 2.53 2.99
CA TYR A 203 1.05 3.54 3.29
C TYR A 203 1.75 4.82 3.73
N ALA A 204 1.42 5.94 3.12
CA ALA A 204 2.04 7.22 3.43
C ALA A 204 1.02 8.37 3.38
N ASP A 205 1.39 9.48 3.99
CA ASP A 205 0.58 10.70 4.02
C ASP A 205 -0.83 10.43 4.56
N PHE A 206 -0.92 9.92 5.80
CA PHE A 206 -2.20 9.62 6.43
C PHE A 206 -3.03 10.87 6.63
N GLN A 207 -4.29 10.77 6.24
CA GLN A 207 -5.33 11.78 6.45
C GLN A 207 -6.45 11.17 7.29
N GLN A 208 -7.30 12.04 7.82
CA GLN A 208 -8.46 11.63 8.59
C GLN A 208 -9.71 12.35 8.09
N GLU A 209 -10.77 11.60 7.85
CA GLU A 209 -12.10 12.13 7.51
C GLU A 209 -13.14 11.45 8.39
N ASP A 210 -13.92 12.24 9.13
CA ASP A 210 -14.94 11.75 10.08
C ASP A 210 -14.43 10.70 11.09
N GLY A 211 -13.18 10.84 11.57
CA GLY A 211 -12.55 9.89 12.48
C GLY A 211 -11.91 8.67 11.80
N ILE A 212 -12.08 8.51 10.50
CA ILE A 212 -11.56 7.39 9.71
C ILE A 212 -10.22 7.77 9.08
N LEU A 213 -9.19 6.97 9.38
CA LEU A 213 -7.85 7.14 8.83
C LEU A 213 -7.74 6.48 7.44
N TYR A 214 -7.03 7.16 6.54
CA TYR A 214 -6.64 6.59 5.25
C TYR A 214 -5.31 7.16 4.77
N ALA A 215 -4.52 6.36 4.09
CA ALA A 215 -3.30 6.82 3.42
C ALA A 215 -3.67 7.53 2.12
N LYS A 216 -3.12 8.72 1.92
CA LYS A 216 -3.25 9.46 0.67
C LYS A 216 -2.40 8.83 -0.43
N GLU A 217 -1.27 8.21 -0.06
CA GLU A 217 -0.46 7.43 -0.98
C GLU A 217 -0.40 5.97 -0.52
N VAL A 218 -0.82 5.06 -1.42
CA VAL A 218 -0.71 3.62 -1.23
C VAL A 218 0.16 3.06 -2.34
N ARG A 219 1.21 2.32 -1.97
CA ARG A 219 2.16 1.73 -2.92
C ARG A 219 2.17 0.21 -2.80
N VAL A 220 1.80 -0.48 -3.87
CA VAL A 220 1.91 -1.93 -3.98
C VAL A 220 3.20 -2.28 -4.71
N THR A 221 4.03 -3.10 -4.08
CA THR A 221 5.34 -3.51 -4.59
C THR A 221 5.42 -5.02 -4.64
N GLN A 222 5.77 -5.58 -5.79
CA GLN A 222 6.16 -6.98 -5.88
C GLN A 222 7.62 -7.11 -5.42
N LEU A 223 7.90 -7.95 -4.42
CA LEU A 223 9.23 -8.07 -3.81
C LEU A 223 10.26 -8.71 -4.74
N GLU A 224 9.79 -9.56 -5.65
CA GLU A 224 10.61 -10.15 -6.72
C GLU A 224 10.15 -9.57 -8.06
N GLY A 225 10.67 -8.40 -8.41
CA GLY A 225 10.31 -7.74 -9.66
C GLY A 225 10.52 -6.24 -9.61
N THR A 226 10.27 -5.59 -10.73
CA THR A 226 10.47 -4.14 -10.90
C THR A 226 9.16 -3.37 -10.92
N ARG A 227 8.04 -4.08 -10.91
CA ARG A 227 6.72 -3.47 -11.04
C ARG A 227 6.21 -2.93 -9.72
N ASN A 228 5.80 -1.68 -9.75
CA ASN A 228 5.17 -0.99 -8.63
C ASN A 228 3.91 -0.31 -9.11
N LEU A 229 2.88 -0.33 -8.26
CA LEU A 229 1.68 0.45 -8.44
C LEU A 229 1.60 1.45 -7.30
N THR A 230 1.40 2.72 -7.62
CA THR A 230 1.15 3.77 -6.62
C THR A 230 -0.22 4.36 -6.89
N LEU A 231 -1.07 4.36 -5.86
CA LEU A 231 -2.34 5.10 -5.83
C LEU A 231 -2.16 6.36 -5.00
N LYS A 232 -2.54 7.51 -5.56
CA LYS A 232 -2.66 8.78 -4.84
C LYS A 232 -4.13 9.11 -4.73
N ASN A 233 -4.70 8.87 -3.56
CA ASN A 233 -6.08 9.14 -3.26
C ASN A 233 -6.32 10.65 -3.14
N GLY A 234 -7.40 11.14 -3.74
CA GLY A 234 -7.95 12.43 -3.43
C GLY A 234 -8.65 12.43 -2.07
N LYS A 235 -9.63 13.29 -1.89
CA LYS A 235 -10.46 13.25 -0.69
C LYS A 235 -11.31 11.98 -0.72
N MET A 236 -11.19 11.15 0.33
CA MET A 236 -12.07 10.00 0.52
C MET A 236 -13.38 10.42 1.19
N VAL A 237 -14.45 9.81 0.77
CA VAL A 237 -15.76 9.95 1.40
C VAL A 237 -16.18 8.58 1.91
N PHE A 238 -16.47 8.50 3.20
CA PHE A 238 -16.82 7.25 3.87
C PHE A 238 -18.30 7.17 4.23
N ASN A 239 -18.82 5.95 4.26
CA ASN A 239 -20.12 5.57 4.81
C ASN A 239 -21.33 6.36 4.24
N LYS A 240 -21.18 6.90 3.05
CA LYS A 240 -22.34 7.45 2.32
C LYS A 240 -22.96 6.36 1.46
N PRO A 241 -24.28 6.38 1.27
CA PRO A 241 -24.97 5.42 0.41
C PRO A 241 -24.38 5.44 -1.01
N ILE A 242 -24.07 4.27 -1.54
CA ILE A 242 -23.61 4.08 -2.92
C ILE A 242 -24.71 3.33 -3.66
N PRO A 243 -25.31 3.91 -4.71
CA PRO A 243 -26.35 3.25 -5.50
C PRO A 243 -25.84 1.96 -6.13
N ASP A 244 -26.68 0.94 -6.20
CA ASP A 244 -26.34 -0.38 -6.76
C ASP A 244 -25.91 -0.31 -8.23
N GLU A 245 -26.42 0.67 -8.96
CA GLU A 245 -26.11 0.95 -10.36
C GLU A 245 -24.62 1.22 -10.57
N ILE A 246 -23.95 1.79 -9.57
CA ILE A 246 -22.49 2.05 -9.61
C ILE A 246 -21.70 0.75 -9.83
N PHE A 247 -22.19 -0.38 -9.31
CA PHE A 247 -21.52 -1.68 -9.46
C PHE A 247 -22.00 -2.49 -10.67
N ARG A 248 -22.81 -1.89 -11.55
CA ARG A 248 -23.18 -2.46 -12.84
C ARG A 248 -22.18 -2.02 -13.89
N MET A 249 -21.85 -2.92 -14.79
CA MET A 249 -20.93 -2.64 -15.91
C MET A 249 -21.73 -2.67 -17.22
N GLU A 250 -21.74 -1.54 -17.92
CA GLU A 250 -22.23 -1.46 -19.28
C GLU A 250 -21.12 -1.89 -20.25
N ILE A 251 -21.47 -2.81 -21.15
CA ILE A 251 -20.52 -3.37 -22.12
C ILE A 251 -20.79 -2.69 -23.47
N PRO A 252 -19.84 -1.89 -23.99
CA PRO A 252 -20.04 -1.26 -25.28
C PRO A 252 -20.09 -2.30 -26.42
N PRO A 253 -20.78 -1.99 -27.54
CA PRO A 253 -20.81 -2.87 -28.69
C PRO A 253 -19.39 -3.19 -29.22
N GLY A 254 -19.20 -4.43 -29.67
CA GLY A 254 -17.96 -4.89 -30.28
C GLY A 254 -16.85 -5.25 -29.30
N PHE A 255 -17.19 -5.48 -28.03
CA PHE A 255 -16.30 -6.10 -27.06
C PHE A 255 -16.50 -7.63 -27.05
N GLU A 256 -15.41 -8.36 -27.07
CA GLU A 256 -15.41 -9.82 -26.95
C GLU A 256 -15.37 -10.22 -25.45
N THR A 257 -15.98 -11.36 -25.11
CA THR A 257 -15.91 -11.88 -23.74
C THR A 257 -14.84 -12.96 -23.65
N ALA A 258 -13.96 -12.85 -22.65
CA ALA A 258 -12.96 -13.83 -22.29
C ALA A 258 -13.12 -14.24 -20.82
N TYR A 259 -12.96 -15.52 -20.53
CA TYR A 259 -13.03 -16.04 -19.17
C TYR A 259 -11.62 -16.29 -18.65
N ILE A 260 -11.36 -15.87 -17.41
CA ILE A 260 -10.10 -16.12 -16.71
C ILE A 260 -10.35 -17.28 -15.73
N ASP A 261 -9.77 -18.43 -16.06
CA ASP A 261 -9.82 -19.62 -15.21
C ASP A 261 -8.81 -19.54 -14.06
N LYS A 262 -8.91 -20.50 -13.10
CA LYS A 262 -8.07 -20.59 -11.90
C LYS A 262 -6.55 -20.63 -12.16
N GLN A 263 -6.10 -20.78 -13.41
CA GLN A 263 -4.69 -20.83 -13.79
C GLN A 263 -4.18 -19.55 -14.49
N GLY A 264 -5.00 -18.48 -14.56
CA GLY A 264 -4.57 -17.20 -15.15
C GLY A 264 -4.39 -17.20 -16.68
N ALA A 265 -4.65 -18.31 -17.38
CA ALA A 265 -4.61 -18.41 -18.83
C ALA A 265 -6.04 -18.21 -19.37
N GLY A 266 -6.25 -17.14 -20.13
CA GLY A 266 -7.52 -16.89 -20.81
C GLY A 266 -7.77 -17.97 -21.87
N THR A 267 -8.87 -18.70 -21.75
CA THR A 267 -9.37 -19.56 -22.82
C THR A 267 -10.31 -18.72 -23.70
N GLU A 268 -9.91 -18.49 -24.92
CA GLU A 268 -10.78 -17.88 -25.95
C GLU A 268 -11.79 -18.91 -26.42
N GLN A 269 -13.08 -18.60 -26.37
CA GLN A 269 -14.17 -19.30 -27.07
C GLN A 269 -14.75 -18.40 -28.15
#